data_cd77d2f8bbd99eaf5c923d707d258f5a
#
_entry.id   cd77d2f8bbd99eaf5c923d707d258f5a
#
_cell.length_a   1.000
_cell.length_b   1.000
_cell.length_c   1.000
_cell.angle_alpha   90.00
_cell.angle_beta   90.00
_cell.angle_gamma   90.00
#
_symmetry.space_group_name_H-M   'P 1'
#
loop_
_entity.id
_entity.type
_entity.pdbx_description
1 polymer ?
#
loop_
_entity_poly.entity_id
_entity_poly.type
_entity_poly.pdbx_seq_one_letter_code
_entity_poly.pdbx_strand_id
1 'polypeptide(L)'
;MISRRTFITTGIFGAAALATAYWLRGPHAPAGDASLRVLDADAQAIMGAIVPVLLAGALPAPANARTQAVAETVRGIDTAITGLSPSAQDELRQLFALLALPPARLAIARVSEPWNQASEAEVRACLDRFRGSSLTLLRSAYAAMHQLTFSAWYGNPASWVRIGYPGPPELPA
;
A
#
# COMPACT_ATOMS: atom_id res chain seq x y z
N MET A 1 14.04 -10.66 -29.61
CA MET A 1 12.84 -11.53 -29.45
C MET A 1 13.06 -12.42 -28.23
N ILE A 2 12.37 -12.18 -27.13
CA ILE A 2 12.43 -13.03 -25.94
C ILE A 2 11.57 -14.24 -26.24
N SER A 3 12.17 -15.45 -26.21
CA SER A 3 11.43 -16.67 -26.56
C SER A 3 10.42 -17.04 -25.46
N ARG A 4 9.26 -17.63 -25.82
CA ARG A 4 8.25 -18.12 -24.85
C ARG A 4 8.86 -19.05 -23.80
N ARG A 5 9.90 -19.81 -24.14
CA ARG A 5 10.66 -20.65 -23.20
C ARG A 5 11.39 -19.86 -22.13
N THR A 6 12.04 -18.75 -22.51
CA THR A 6 12.75 -17.87 -21.56
C THR A 6 11.78 -17.21 -20.59
N PHE A 7 10.59 -16.82 -21.07
CA PHE A 7 9.54 -16.24 -20.21
C PHE A 7 9.01 -17.23 -19.18
N ILE A 8 8.77 -18.48 -19.58
CA ILE A 8 8.28 -19.54 -18.68
C ILE A 8 9.34 -19.95 -17.65
N THR A 9 10.61 -20.11 -18.05
CA THR A 9 11.67 -20.47 -17.12
C THR A 9 11.96 -19.34 -16.12
N THR A 10 11.98 -18.09 -16.56
CA THR A 10 12.15 -16.93 -15.65
C THR A 10 10.96 -16.80 -14.69
N GLY A 11 9.75 -17.07 -15.15
CA GLY A 11 8.54 -17.08 -14.32
C GLY A 11 8.55 -18.18 -13.25
N ILE A 12 8.99 -19.40 -13.60
CA ILE A 12 9.07 -20.52 -12.65
C ILE A 12 10.16 -20.29 -11.60
N PHE A 13 11.35 -19.81 -12.01
CA PHE A 13 12.42 -19.47 -11.06
C PHE A 13 12.03 -18.28 -10.17
N GLY A 14 11.32 -17.28 -10.71
CA GLY A 14 10.78 -16.17 -9.94
C GLY A 14 9.74 -16.64 -8.91
N ALA A 15 8.80 -17.49 -9.31
CA ALA A 15 7.77 -18.03 -8.40
C ALA A 15 8.37 -18.95 -7.33
N ALA A 16 9.37 -19.78 -7.68
CA ALA A 16 10.07 -20.63 -6.72
C ALA A 16 10.88 -19.82 -5.70
N ALA A 17 11.58 -18.77 -6.15
CA ALA A 17 12.31 -17.86 -5.26
C ALA A 17 11.35 -17.09 -4.32
N LEU A 18 10.18 -16.67 -4.82
CA LEU A 18 9.14 -16.02 -4.02
C LEU A 18 8.54 -16.99 -3.01
N ALA A 19 8.25 -18.23 -3.40
CA ALA A 19 7.73 -19.26 -2.50
C ALA A 19 8.75 -19.62 -1.39
N THR A 20 10.05 -19.74 -1.75
CA THR A 20 11.10 -20.01 -0.78
C THR A 20 11.30 -18.83 0.19
N ALA A 21 11.27 -17.59 -0.32
CA ALA A 21 11.35 -16.39 0.51
C ALA A 21 10.13 -16.25 1.44
N TYR A 22 8.94 -16.60 0.97
CA TYR A 22 7.73 -16.66 1.79
C TYR A 22 7.85 -17.70 2.93
N TRP A 23 8.41 -18.87 2.61
CA TRP A 23 8.64 -19.95 3.60
C TRP A 23 9.73 -19.59 4.64
N LEU A 24 10.77 -18.86 4.23
CA LEU A 24 11.84 -18.39 5.12
C LEU A 24 11.42 -17.21 6.00
N ARG A 25 10.27 -16.61 5.74
CA ARG A 25 9.78 -15.43 6.44
C ARG A 25 9.42 -15.68 7.91
N GLY A 26 9.15 -16.93 8.31
CA GLY A 26 8.77 -17.28 9.68
C GLY A 26 7.51 -16.55 10.19
N PRO A 27 6.97 -16.90 11.37
CA PRO A 27 5.70 -16.38 11.89
C PRO A 27 5.82 -15.01 12.58
N HIS A 28 6.58 -14.05 12.03
CA HIS A 28 6.81 -12.74 12.65
C HIS A 28 6.10 -11.59 11.93
N ALA A 29 4.94 -11.83 11.33
CA ALA A 29 4.09 -10.72 10.90
C ALA A 29 3.61 -9.95 12.15
N PRO A 30 3.73 -8.61 12.20
CA PRO A 30 3.13 -7.85 13.29
C PRO A 30 1.63 -8.16 13.33
N ALA A 31 1.07 -8.22 14.54
CA ALA A 31 -0.36 -8.43 14.68
C ALA A 31 -1.11 -7.27 13.99
N GLY A 32 -1.78 -7.57 12.89
CA GLY A 32 -2.62 -6.63 12.18
C GLY A 32 -4.02 -6.53 12.81
N ASP A 33 -4.79 -5.54 12.37
CA ASP A 33 -6.22 -5.46 12.69
C ASP A 33 -6.97 -6.60 12.00
N ALA A 34 -7.38 -7.58 12.78
CA ALA A 34 -8.08 -8.77 12.29
C ALA A 34 -9.49 -8.48 11.72
N SER A 35 -9.98 -7.25 11.87
CA SER A 35 -11.27 -6.82 11.32
C SER A 35 -11.21 -6.50 9.82
N LEU A 36 -10.01 -6.33 9.25
CA LEU A 36 -9.83 -6.04 7.84
C LEU A 36 -10.02 -7.30 6.98
N ARG A 37 -10.59 -7.12 5.78
CA ARG A 37 -11.05 -8.22 4.94
C ARG A 37 -10.04 -8.63 3.87
N VAL A 38 -9.28 -7.66 3.37
CA VAL A 38 -8.38 -7.83 2.21
C VAL A 38 -6.93 -7.55 2.57
N LEU A 39 -6.69 -6.54 3.42
CA LEU A 39 -5.35 -6.17 3.85
C LEU A 39 -4.90 -7.09 4.98
N ASP A 40 -3.96 -7.99 4.70
CA ASP A 40 -3.26 -8.76 5.73
C ASP A 40 -2.32 -7.86 6.57
N ALA A 41 -1.71 -8.41 7.60
CA ALA A 41 -0.84 -7.65 8.51
C ALA A 41 0.33 -6.95 7.80
N ASP A 42 0.83 -7.53 6.72
CA ASP A 42 1.93 -6.96 5.95
C ASP A 42 1.45 -5.79 5.09
N ALA A 43 0.34 -5.94 4.39
CA ALA A 43 -0.28 -4.87 3.63
C ALA A 43 -0.68 -3.70 4.52
N GLN A 44 -1.17 -3.99 5.74
CA GLN A 44 -1.45 -2.97 6.76
C GLN A 44 -0.18 -2.22 7.18
N ALA A 45 0.93 -2.92 7.42
CA ALA A 45 2.20 -2.30 7.76
C ALA A 45 2.74 -1.43 6.61
N ILE A 46 2.62 -1.92 5.36
CA ILE A 46 3.01 -1.16 4.16
C ILE A 46 2.17 0.11 4.03
N MET A 47 0.85 0.00 4.07
CA MET A 47 -0.03 1.17 3.93
C MET A 47 0.08 2.10 5.14
N GLY A 48 0.28 1.57 6.34
CA GLY A 48 0.56 2.35 7.54
C GLY A 48 1.80 3.23 7.44
N ALA A 49 2.83 2.77 6.71
CA ALA A 49 4.03 3.56 6.41
C ALA A 49 3.82 4.57 5.26
N ILE A 50 3.03 4.21 4.26
CA ILE A 50 2.81 5.02 3.05
C ILE A 50 1.83 6.18 3.29
N VAL A 51 0.73 5.93 3.99
CA VAL A 51 -0.34 6.91 4.25
C VAL A 51 0.18 8.21 4.86
N PRO A 52 1.04 8.21 5.91
CA PRO A 52 1.58 9.45 6.47
C PRO A 52 2.39 10.28 5.48
N VAL A 53 3.08 9.62 4.56
CA VAL A 53 3.91 10.29 3.54
C VAL A 53 3.06 10.91 2.45
N LEU A 54 2.04 10.20 1.96
CA LEU A 54 1.13 10.70 0.93
C LEU A 54 0.22 11.82 1.46
N LEU A 55 -0.20 11.74 2.72
CA LEU A 55 -1.05 12.73 3.37
C LEU A 55 -0.25 13.76 4.18
N ALA A 56 1.04 13.97 3.86
CA ALA A 56 1.87 14.95 4.54
C ALA A 56 1.23 16.33 4.47
N GLY A 57 1.06 16.98 5.64
CA GLY A 57 0.38 18.28 5.77
C GLY A 57 -1.15 18.21 5.87
N ALA A 58 -1.79 17.09 5.49
CA ALA A 58 -3.24 16.90 5.63
C ALA A 58 -3.63 16.20 6.94
N LEU A 59 -2.73 15.46 7.56
CA LEU A 59 -2.97 14.75 8.82
C LEU A 59 -3.04 15.69 10.02
N PRO A 60 -3.77 15.32 11.09
CA PRO A 60 -3.80 16.05 12.35
C PRO A 60 -2.39 16.23 12.95
N ALA A 61 -2.13 17.39 13.60
CA ALA A 61 -0.86 17.65 14.27
C ALA A 61 -0.65 16.82 15.56
N PRO A 62 -1.67 16.61 16.45
CA PRO A 62 -1.50 15.79 17.64
C PRO A 62 -1.21 14.32 17.27
N ALA A 63 -0.17 13.74 17.91
CA ALA A 63 0.33 12.41 17.57
C ALA A 63 -0.74 11.30 17.66
N ASN A 64 -1.56 11.32 18.71
CA ASN A 64 -2.67 10.37 18.88
C ASN A 64 -3.73 10.50 17.77
N ALA A 65 -4.13 11.73 17.44
CA ALA A 65 -5.08 11.99 16.36
C ALA A 65 -4.50 11.63 14.98
N ARG A 66 -3.20 11.85 14.77
CA ARG A 66 -2.49 11.42 13.55
C ARG A 66 -2.52 9.90 13.41
N THR A 67 -2.16 9.17 14.47
CA THR A 67 -2.18 7.71 14.46
C THR A 67 -3.59 7.16 14.18
N GLN A 68 -4.61 7.73 14.82
CA GLN A 68 -6.00 7.36 14.57
C GLN A 68 -6.41 7.62 13.12
N ALA A 69 -6.10 8.80 12.58
CA ALA A 69 -6.43 9.17 11.20
C ALA A 69 -5.75 8.24 10.17
N VAL A 70 -4.50 7.83 10.44
CA VAL A 70 -3.80 6.85 9.59
C VAL A 70 -4.53 5.49 9.65
N ALA A 71 -4.86 5.00 10.86
CA ALA A 71 -5.57 3.72 11.01
C ALA A 71 -6.95 3.76 10.35
N GLU A 72 -7.70 4.85 10.46
CA GLU A 72 -8.99 5.04 9.78
C GLU A 72 -8.82 5.04 8.26
N THR A 73 -7.78 5.70 7.74
CA THR A 73 -7.48 5.70 6.30
C THR A 73 -7.16 4.30 5.80
N VAL A 74 -6.37 3.51 6.56
CA VAL A 74 -6.06 2.11 6.20
C VAL A 74 -7.32 1.26 6.17
N ARG A 75 -8.25 1.43 7.12
CA ARG A 75 -9.56 0.77 7.09
C ARG A 75 -10.40 1.19 5.87
N GLY A 76 -10.37 2.48 5.53
CA GLY A 76 -11.02 2.99 4.33
C GLY A 76 -10.44 2.39 3.04
N ILE A 77 -9.13 2.19 2.97
CA ILE A 77 -8.44 1.51 1.86
C ILE A 77 -8.92 0.06 1.75
N ASP A 78 -8.98 -0.68 2.85
CA ASP A 78 -9.49 -2.06 2.87
C ASP A 78 -10.91 -2.13 2.31
N THR A 79 -11.77 -1.22 2.76
CA THR A 79 -13.16 -1.10 2.25
C THR A 79 -13.18 -0.77 0.75
N ALA A 80 -12.34 0.15 0.29
CA ALA A 80 -12.26 0.50 -1.14
C ALA A 80 -11.82 -0.68 -2.00
N ILE A 81 -10.84 -1.47 -1.52
CA ILE A 81 -10.36 -2.67 -2.23
C ILE A 81 -11.47 -3.72 -2.33
N THR A 82 -12.31 -3.90 -1.31
CA THR A 82 -13.43 -4.85 -1.37
C THR A 82 -14.43 -4.54 -2.49
N GLY A 83 -14.54 -3.29 -2.90
CA GLY A 83 -15.39 -2.84 -4.02
C GLY A 83 -14.76 -3.04 -5.41
N LEU A 84 -13.50 -3.46 -5.51
CA LEU A 84 -12.84 -3.70 -6.78
C LEU A 84 -13.18 -5.09 -7.35
N SER A 85 -12.90 -5.28 -8.64
CA SER A 85 -13.02 -6.61 -9.25
C SER A 85 -12.08 -7.62 -8.59
N PRO A 86 -12.41 -8.92 -8.57
CA PRO A 86 -11.55 -9.96 -7.99
C PRO A 86 -10.13 -9.94 -8.55
N SER A 87 -9.97 -9.71 -9.86
CA SER A 87 -8.64 -9.61 -10.49
C SER A 87 -7.82 -8.44 -9.95
N ALA A 88 -8.43 -7.27 -9.76
CA ALA A 88 -7.74 -6.11 -9.20
C ALA A 88 -7.37 -6.32 -7.72
N GLN A 89 -8.22 -7.00 -6.95
CA GLN A 89 -7.89 -7.39 -5.58
C GLN A 89 -6.69 -8.34 -5.55
N ASP A 90 -6.62 -9.32 -6.46
CA ASP A 90 -5.52 -10.27 -6.55
C ASP A 90 -4.21 -9.59 -6.96
N GLU A 91 -4.25 -8.65 -7.90
CA GLU A 91 -3.10 -7.83 -8.29
C GLU A 91 -2.55 -7.01 -7.10
N LEU A 92 -3.43 -6.40 -6.31
CA LEU A 92 -3.04 -5.66 -5.11
C LEU A 92 -2.46 -6.59 -4.04
N ARG A 93 -3.06 -7.76 -3.80
CA ARG A 93 -2.49 -8.75 -2.87
C ARG A 93 -1.09 -9.18 -3.30
N GLN A 94 -0.88 -9.44 -4.60
CA GLN A 94 0.44 -9.79 -5.14
C GLN A 94 1.45 -8.66 -4.98
N LEU A 95 1.03 -7.41 -5.21
CA LEU A 95 1.87 -6.23 -5.00
C LEU A 95 2.31 -6.12 -3.52
N PHE A 96 1.38 -6.20 -2.58
CA PHE A 96 1.70 -6.12 -1.16
C PHE A 96 2.56 -7.31 -0.73
N ALA A 97 2.24 -8.53 -1.15
CA ALA A 97 3.04 -9.71 -0.87
C ALA A 97 4.49 -9.56 -1.39
N LEU A 98 4.67 -8.99 -2.59
CA LEU A 98 5.99 -8.70 -3.13
C LEU A 98 6.75 -7.67 -2.27
N LEU A 99 6.11 -6.54 -1.95
CA LEU A 99 6.73 -5.46 -1.18
C LEU A 99 7.03 -5.86 0.27
N ALA A 100 6.31 -6.84 0.79
CA ALA A 100 6.53 -7.41 2.11
C ALA A 100 7.78 -8.29 2.19
N LEU A 101 8.21 -8.89 1.05
CA LEU A 101 9.41 -9.74 1.04
C LEU A 101 10.68 -8.91 1.29
N PRO A 102 11.54 -9.30 2.25
CA PRO A 102 12.77 -8.57 2.55
C PRO A 102 13.65 -8.30 1.31
N PRO A 103 13.90 -9.27 0.40
CA PRO A 103 14.70 -9.01 -0.79
C PRO A 103 14.08 -7.94 -1.71
N ALA A 104 12.76 -7.96 -1.91
CA ALA A 104 12.07 -6.98 -2.76
C ALA A 104 12.00 -5.61 -2.06
N ARG A 105 11.76 -5.59 -0.76
CA ARG A 105 11.79 -4.36 0.06
C ARG A 105 13.16 -3.67 -0.05
N LEU A 106 14.26 -4.43 0.06
CA LEU A 106 15.61 -3.89 -0.02
C LEU A 106 16.01 -3.50 -1.45
N ALA A 107 15.74 -4.36 -2.45
CA ALA A 107 16.21 -4.17 -3.81
C ALA A 107 15.31 -3.24 -4.64
N ILE A 108 13.99 -3.34 -4.49
CA ILE A 108 13.00 -2.61 -5.28
C ILE A 108 12.55 -1.35 -4.54
N ALA A 109 12.04 -1.51 -3.32
CA ALA A 109 11.57 -0.38 -2.53
C ALA A 109 12.71 0.42 -1.90
N ARG A 110 13.90 -0.17 -1.73
CA ARG A 110 15.06 0.42 -1.04
C ARG A 110 14.72 0.98 0.35
N VAL A 111 13.90 0.23 1.07
CA VAL A 111 13.53 0.49 2.44
C VAL A 111 14.29 -0.51 3.30
N SER A 112 15.14 -0.03 4.20
CA SER A 112 16.07 -0.85 4.98
C SER A 112 15.37 -1.62 6.07
N GLU A 113 14.54 -0.93 6.84
CA GLU A 113 13.82 -1.49 7.97
C GLU A 113 12.48 -2.13 7.55
N PRO A 114 11.89 -3.01 8.38
CA PRO A 114 10.51 -3.45 8.21
C PRO A 114 9.57 -2.26 8.06
N TRP A 115 8.51 -2.40 7.26
CA TRP A 115 7.62 -1.28 6.92
C TRP A 115 7.05 -0.53 8.14
N ASN A 116 6.76 -1.22 9.23
CA ASN A 116 6.27 -0.62 10.47
C ASN A 116 7.35 0.19 11.24
N GLN A 117 8.61 0.10 10.82
CA GLN A 117 9.75 0.81 11.41
C GLN A 117 10.43 1.73 10.38
N ALA A 118 9.99 1.70 9.13
CA ALA A 118 10.57 2.49 8.06
C ALA A 118 10.40 3.99 8.32
N SER A 119 11.45 4.75 8.08
CA SER A 119 11.40 6.20 8.20
C SER A 119 10.56 6.84 7.08
N GLU A 120 9.87 7.95 7.38
CA GLU A 120 9.12 8.69 6.36
C GLU A 120 10.01 9.12 5.18
N ALA A 121 11.29 9.37 5.42
CA ALA A 121 12.25 9.76 4.38
C ALA A 121 12.52 8.61 3.39
N GLU A 122 12.72 7.37 3.88
CA GLU A 122 12.90 6.20 3.03
C GLU A 122 11.64 5.88 2.23
N VAL A 123 10.46 5.95 2.87
CA VAL A 123 9.17 5.71 2.21
C VAL A 123 8.92 6.78 1.14
N ARG A 124 9.21 8.03 1.41
CA ARG A 124 9.11 9.13 0.42
C ARG A 124 10.02 8.87 -0.78
N ALA A 125 11.30 8.55 -0.53
CA ALA A 125 12.25 8.23 -1.58
C ALA A 125 11.83 6.99 -2.40
N CYS A 126 11.19 6.00 -1.77
CA CYS A 126 10.61 4.85 -2.45
C CYS A 126 9.46 5.29 -3.40
N LEU A 127 8.52 6.07 -2.90
CA LEU A 127 7.37 6.56 -3.68
C LEU A 127 7.81 7.45 -4.85
N ASP A 128 8.79 8.32 -4.64
CA ASP A 128 9.34 9.17 -5.71
C ASP A 128 10.02 8.35 -6.81
N ARG A 129 10.77 7.30 -6.44
CA ARG A 129 11.35 6.36 -7.41
C ARG A 129 10.29 5.59 -8.18
N PHE A 130 9.24 5.13 -7.53
CA PHE A 130 8.14 4.41 -8.19
C PHE A 130 7.45 5.33 -9.19
N ARG A 131 7.12 6.55 -8.77
CA ARG A 131 6.47 7.56 -9.62
C ARG A 131 7.31 7.91 -10.86
N GLY A 132 8.61 8.09 -10.69
CA GLY A 132 9.54 8.46 -11.76
C GLY A 132 10.15 7.28 -12.53
N SER A 133 9.74 6.04 -12.25
CA SER A 133 10.34 4.85 -12.85
C SER A 133 10.04 4.72 -14.35
N SER A 134 10.99 4.22 -15.12
CA SER A 134 10.77 3.77 -16.51
C SER A 134 9.92 2.49 -16.58
N LEU A 135 9.89 1.69 -15.50
CA LEU A 135 9.09 0.47 -15.42
C LEU A 135 7.63 0.79 -15.15
N THR A 136 6.75 0.42 -16.07
CA THR A 136 5.29 0.64 -15.95
C THR A 136 4.73 0.04 -14.67
N LEU A 137 5.20 -1.15 -14.27
CA LEU A 137 4.75 -1.81 -13.04
C LEU A 137 4.94 -0.93 -11.80
N LEU A 138 6.09 -0.27 -11.65
CA LEU A 138 6.36 0.57 -10.48
C LEU A 138 5.51 1.84 -10.50
N ARG A 139 5.30 2.45 -11.69
CA ARG A 139 4.38 3.58 -11.81
C ARG A 139 2.94 3.20 -11.48
N SER A 140 2.49 2.03 -11.95
CA SER A 140 1.15 1.51 -11.64
C SER A 140 1.00 1.21 -10.15
N ALA A 141 2.03 0.63 -9.51
CA ALA A 141 2.04 0.42 -8.06
C ALA A 141 1.90 1.75 -7.29
N TYR A 142 2.68 2.77 -7.66
CA TYR A 142 2.54 4.11 -7.07
C TYR A 142 1.12 4.66 -7.28
N ALA A 143 0.60 4.61 -8.51
CA ALA A 143 -0.73 5.15 -8.83
C ALA A 143 -1.83 4.44 -8.02
N ALA A 144 -1.77 3.12 -7.88
CA ALA A 144 -2.73 2.36 -7.11
C ALA A 144 -2.70 2.75 -5.62
N MET A 145 -1.52 2.78 -4.99
CA MET A 145 -1.37 3.17 -3.58
C MET A 145 -1.81 4.62 -3.34
N HIS A 146 -1.48 5.52 -4.26
CA HIS A 146 -1.89 6.92 -4.22
C HIS A 146 -3.42 7.04 -4.32
N GLN A 147 -4.05 6.46 -5.34
CA GLN A 147 -5.49 6.53 -5.54
C GLN A 147 -6.27 5.93 -4.37
N LEU A 148 -5.86 4.75 -3.87
CA LEU A 148 -6.49 4.13 -2.71
C LEU A 148 -6.40 5.02 -1.46
N THR A 149 -5.24 5.61 -1.20
CA THR A 149 -5.04 6.51 -0.05
C THR A 149 -5.93 7.74 -0.15
N PHE A 150 -5.94 8.42 -1.30
CA PHE A 150 -6.72 9.64 -1.46
C PHE A 150 -8.23 9.35 -1.53
N SER A 151 -8.66 8.26 -2.16
CA SER A 151 -10.05 7.85 -2.15
C SER A 151 -10.56 7.56 -0.73
N ALA A 152 -9.77 6.84 0.07
CA ALA A 152 -10.12 6.56 1.47
C ALA A 152 -10.13 7.82 2.34
N TRP A 153 -9.15 8.71 2.15
CA TRP A 153 -9.04 9.96 2.91
C TRP A 153 -10.19 10.91 2.61
N TYR A 154 -10.42 11.24 1.34
CA TYR A 154 -11.47 12.17 0.94
C TYR A 154 -12.88 11.57 0.98
N GLY A 155 -12.99 10.25 0.96
CA GLY A 155 -14.25 9.55 1.22
C GLY A 155 -14.69 9.60 2.68
N ASN A 156 -13.81 9.97 3.61
CA ASN A 156 -14.12 10.11 5.04
C ASN A 156 -14.56 11.55 5.37
N PRO A 157 -15.81 11.77 5.83
CA PRO A 157 -16.30 13.10 6.19
C PRO A 157 -15.43 13.85 7.22
N ALA A 158 -14.71 13.13 8.09
CA ALA A 158 -13.81 13.73 9.05
C ALA A 158 -12.67 14.53 8.41
N SER A 159 -12.29 14.23 7.17
CA SER A 159 -11.28 14.98 6.41
C SER A 159 -11.82 16.28 5.81
N TRP A 160 -13.12 16.37 5.56
CA TRP A 160 -13.75 17.48 4.83
C TRP A 160 -13.64 18.82 5.54
N VAL A 161 -13.81 18.82 6.87
CA VAL A 161 -13.68 20.03 7.68
C VAL A 161 -12.33 20.72 7.48
N ARG A 162 -11.27 19.94 7.33
CA ARG A 162 -9.90 20.47 7.19
C ARG A 162 -9.63 21.12 5.84
N ILE A 163 -10.36 20.69 4.80
CA ILE A 163 -10.23 21.23 3.42
C ILE A 163 -11.33 22.22 3.10
N GLY A 164 -12.21 22.55 4.08
CA GLY A 164 -13.33 23.47 3.87
C GLY A 164 -14.42 22.93 2.94
N TYR A 165 -14.53 21.61 2.77
CA TYR A 165 -15.57 21.00 1.96
C TYR A 165 -16.85 20.78 2.80
N PRO A 166 -18.01 21.37 2.42
CA PRO A 166 -19.24 21.27 3.21
C PRO A 166 -19.95 19.92 3.11
N GLY A 167 -19.51 19.03 2.24
CA GLY A 167 -20.18 17.78 1.92
C GLY A 167 -20.90 17.81 0.57
N PRO A 168 -21.41 16.63 0.11
CA PRO A 168 -22.21 16.57 -1.11
C PRO A 168 -23.50 17.41 -0.95
N PRO A 169 -23.97 18.06 -2.03
CA PRO A 169 -25.21 18.83 -1.98
C PRO A 169 -26.41 17.91 -1.69
N GLU A 170 -27.30 18.35 -0.81
CA GLU A 170 -28.58 17.68 -0.60
C GLU A 170 -29.45 17.85 -1.85
N LEU A 171 -29.78 16.74 -2.52
CA LEU A 171 -30.69 16.76 -3.64
C LEU A 171 -32.13 16.85 -3.09
N PRO A 172 -32.97 17.76 -3.59
CA PRO A 172 -34.39 17.77 -3.21
C PRO A 172 -35.02 16.45 -3.65
N ALA A 173 -35.81 15.86 -2.74
CA ALA A 173 -36.58 14.63 -2.95
C ALA A 173 -37.66 14.81 -4.01
#